data_add1178b553c1b1d75f80f45ddc626f7
#
_entry.id   add1178b553c1b1d75f80f45ddc626f7
#
_cell.length_a   1.000
_cell.length_b   1.000
_cell.length_c   1.000
_cell.angle_alpha   90.00
_cell.angle_beta   90.00
_cell.angle_gamma   90.00
#
_symmetry.space_group_name_H-M   'P 1'
#
loop_
_entity.id
_entity.type
_entity.pdbx_description
1 polymer ?
#
loop_
_entity_poly.entity_id
_entity_poly.type
_entity_poly.pdbx_seq_one_letter_code
_entity_poly.pdbx_strand_id
1 'polypeptide(L)'
;MSSTDLLEPTAAVTTVKTYLRPIDGTGLAAFATKGQANPASRGTNKVHTVMEGQYRSLSYVGNHAPVVVDEPLHLFGEDTAPAPGEIVLSGLGGCIAVGVTAVATWRGVKLSKLEVFMEGDIGNPAAWGAGGALEKAPPEMGFQAIRVKVLVEGDASREVLDEIVQHANFYSPVANSMRNPIPFEISTL
;
A
#
# COMPACT_ATOMS: atom_id res chain seq x y z
N MET A 1 27.47 -23.32 -56.90
CA MET A 1 26.34 -22.37 -56.91
C MET A 1 25.96 -22.14 -55.46
N SER A 2 26.45 -21.06 -54.91
CA SER A 2 26.21 -20.69 -53.52
C SER A 2 25.09 -19.65 -53.52
N SER A 3 23.96 -19.97 -52.89
CA SER A 3 22.86 -19.06 -52.65
C SER A 3 23.01 -18.53 -51.24
N THR A 4 23.45 -17.29 -51.10
CA THR A 4 23.43 -16.51 -49.87
C THR A 4 22.05 -15.89 -49.75
N ASP A 5 21.17 -16.53 -49.00
CA ASP A 5 19.93 -15.93 -48.54
C ASP A 5 20.25 -14.84 -47.48
N LEU A 6 20.15 -13.62 -47.92
CA LEU A 6 20.16 -12.43 -47.07
C LEU A 6 18.82 -12.38 -46.35
N LEU A 7 18.83 -12.69 -45.02
CA LEU A 7 17.70 -12.43 -44.12
C LEU A 7 17.46 -10.92 -44.08
N GLU A 8 16.37 -10.49 -44.67
CA GLU A 8 15.84 -9.13 -44.54
C GLU A 8 15.62 -8.81 -43.05
N PRO A 9 15.94 -7.61 -42.58
CA PRO A 9 15.70 -7.23 -41.19
C PRO A 9 14.19 -7.21 -40.92
N THR A 10 13.75 -8.06 -40.01
CA THR A 10 12.37 -8.10 -39.54
C THR A 10 12.01 -6.71 -39.02
N ALA A 11 10.96 -6.11 -39.59
CA ALA A 11 10.45 -4.80 -39.17
C ALA A 11 10.29 -4.76 -37.67
N ALA A 12 10.86 -3.77 -37.01
CA ALA A 12 10.74 -3.55 -35.59
C ALA A 12 9.25 -3.41 -35.24
N VAL A 13 8.71 -4.36 -34.50
CA VAL A 13 7.36 -4.26 -33.94
C VAL A 13 7.38 -3.09 -32.96
N THR A 14 6.83 -1.97 -33.35
CA THR A 14 6.65 -0.81 -32.50
C THR A 14 5.58 -1.20 -31.46
N THR A 15 6.00 -1.68 -30.30
CA THR A 15 5.11 -1.92 -29.17
C THR A 15 4.56 -0.58 -28.72
N VAL A 16 3.29 -0.34 -28.97
CA VAL A 16 2.59 0.85 -28.44
C VAL A 16 2.59 0.75 -26.92
N LYS A 17 3.31 1.66 -26.27
CA LYS A 17 3.39 1.70 -24.80
C LYS A 17 2.04 2.14 -24.25
N THR A 18 1.33 1.25 -23.55
CA THR A 18 0.08 1.56 -22.88
C THR A 18 0.39 2.19 -21.52
N TYR A 19 -0.19 3.36 -21.25
CA TYR A 19 -0.04 4.03 -19.97
C TYR A 19 -1.19 3.70 -19.02
N LEU A 20 -0.90 3.76 -17.71
CA LEU A 20 -1.92 3.67 -16.67
C LEU A 20 -2.89 4.85 -16.80
N ARG A 21 -4.15 4.61 -16.41
CA ARG A 21 -5.17 5.66 -16.41
C ARG A 21 -4.72 6.83 -15.52
N PRO A 22 -4.62 8.06 -16.04
CA PRO A 22 -4.18 9.21 -15.25
C PRO A 22 -5.26 9.67 -14.28
N ILE A 23 -4.84 10.35 -13.22
CA ILE A 23 -5.73 11.10 -12.34
C ILE A 23 -5.89 12.55 -12.83
N ASP A 24 -6.91 13.25 -12.34
CA ASP A 24 -7.11 14.67 -12.65
C ASP A 24 -6.00 15.53 -11.99
N GLY A 25 -5.03 15.97 -12.80
CA GLY A 25 -3.91 16.81 -12.34
C GLY A 25 -4.36 18.20 -11.87
N THR A 26 -5.40 18.79 -12.48
CA THR A 26 -5.94 20.10 -12.08
C THR A 26 -6.61 20.00 -10.71
N GLY A 27 -7.45 18.98 -10.51
CA GLY A 27 -8.08 18.72 -9.23
C GLY A 27 -7.05 18.41 -8.13
N LEU A 28 -5.99 17.63 -8.46
CA LEU A 28 -4.90 17.34 -7.54
C LEU A 28 -4.15 18.62 -7.11
N ALA A 29 -3.86 19.54 -8.05
CA ALA A 29 -3.20 20.81 -7.74
C ALA A 29 -4.06 21.70 -6.84
N ALA A 30 -5.36 21.78 -7.11
CA ALA A 30 -6.29 22.52 -6.27
C ALA A 30 -6.39 21.93 -4.86
N PHE A 31 -6.43 20.61 -4.74
CA PHE A 31 -6.41 19.92 -3.45
C PHE A 31 -5.12 20.19 -2.66
N ALA A 32 -3.95 20.14 -3.33
CA ALA A 32 -2.67 20.45 -2.71
C ALA A 32 -2.60 21.90 -2.17
N THR A 33 -3.05 22.87 -2.97
CA THR A 33 -3.12 24.29 -2.57
C THR A 33 -3.96 24.47 -1.32
N LYS A 34 -5.15 23.82 -1.27
CA LYS A 34 -6.03 23.87 -0.10
C LYS A 34 -5.37 23.24 1.14
N GLY A 35 -4.69 22.13 0.97
CA GLY A 35 -3.96 21.46 2.05
C GLY A 35 -2.81 22.31 2.61
N GLN A 36 -2.03 22.94 1.73
CA GLN A 36 -0.95 23.85 2.10
C GLN A 36 -1.44 25.11 2.83
N ALA A 37 -2.61 25.61 2.47
CA ALA A 37 -3.23 26.77 3.14
C ALA A 37 -3.74 26.42 4.55
N ASN A 38 -3.99 25.15 4.85
CA ASN A 38 -4.44 24.70 6.17
C ASN A 38 -3.73 23.38 6.60
N PRO A 39 -2.43 23.43 6.93
CA PRO A 39 -1.66 22.25 7.26
C PRO A 39 -2.10 21.57 8.58
N ALA A 40 -2.86 22.26 9.41
CA ALA A 40 -3.42 21.72 10.65
C ALA A 40 -4.74 20.96 10.44
N SER A 41 -5.31 20.99 9.23
CA SER A 41 -6.56 20.27 8.93
C SER A 41 -6.41 18.78 9.17
N ARG A 42 -7.43 18.18 9.78
CA ARG A 42 -7.49 16.74 10.07
C ARG A 42 -8.78 16.17 9.51
N GLY A 43 -8.68 14.97 8.94
CA GLY A 43 -9.82 14.14 8.57
C GLY A 43 -9.95 12.97 9.53
N THR A 44 -11.14 12.42 9.68
CA THR A 44 -11.39 11.22 10.49
C THR A 44 -11.88 10.10 9.57
N ASN A 45 -11.12 9.03 9.51
CA ASN A 45 -11.56 7.78 8.90
C ASN A 45 -12.32 6.95 9.94
N LYS A 46 -13.43 6.32 9.53
CA LYS A 46 -14.25 5.49 10.41
C LYS A 46 -14.38 4.11 9.81
N VAL A 47 -14.19 3.11 10.66
CA VAL A 47 -14.36 1.68 10.32
C VAL A 47 -15.19 1.06 11.43
N HIS A 48 -16.13 0.18 11.04
CA HIS A 48 -16.92 -0.61 11.97
C HIS A 48 -16.68 -2.08 11.68
N THR A 49 -16.03 -2.80 12.59
CA THR A 49 -15.70 -4.21 12.44
C THR A 49 -16.66 -5.06 13.28
N VAL A 50 -17.20 -6.10 12.64
CA VAL A 50 -18.13 -7.05 13.25
C VAL A 50 -17.55 -8.44 13.12
N MET A 51 -17.48 -9.18 14.23
CA MET A 51 -17.09 -10.59 14.22
C MET A 51 -18.25 -11.47 13.75
N GLU A 52 -17.98 -12.39 12.82
CA GLU A 52 -18.96 -13.39 12.37
C GLU A 52 -18.86 -14.69 13.20
N GLY A 53 -17.66 -15.05 13.58
CA GLY A 53 -17.35 -16.23 14.39
C GLY A 53 -15.89 -16.64 14.22
N GLN A 54 -15.36 -17.44 15.13
CA GLN A 54 -13.95 -17.76 15.22
C GLN A 54 -13.10 -16.47 15.10
N TYR A 55 -12.27 -16.34 14.03
CA TYR A 55 -11.48 -15.13 13.77
C TYR A 55 -11.96 -14.35 12.54
N ARG A 56 -13.03 -14.82 11.90
CA ARG A 56 -13.58 -14.16 10.74
C ARG A 56 -14.34 -12.88 11.11
N SER A 57 -14.01 -11.77 10.45
CA SER A 57 -14.64 -10.47 10.67
C SER A 57 -14.92 -9.71 9.38
N LEU A 58 -15.89 -8.80 9.44
CA LEU A 58 -16.28 -7.89 8.38
C LEU A 58 -16.02 -6.45 8.81
N SER A 59 -15.17 -5.75 8.10
CA SER A 59 -14.86 -4.33 8.36
C SER A 59 -15.55 -3.44 7.33
N TYR A 60 -16.54 -2.68 7.77
CA TYR A 60 -17.32 -1.76 6.95
C TYR A 60 -16.66 -0.39 6.88
N VAL A 61 -16.45 0.13 5.67
CA VAL A 61 -15.84 1.43 5.40
C VAL A 61 -16.73 2.20 4.44
N GLY A 62 -17.42 3.22 4.92
CA GLY A 62 -18.36 4.01 4.10
C GLY A 62 -19.43 3.12 3.46
N ASN A 63 -19.64 3.28 2.14
CA ASN A 63 -20.61 2.52 1.36
C ASN A 63 -19.97 1.40 0.51
N HIS A 64 -18.73 1.00 0.82
CA HIS A 64 -18.05 -0.06 0.11
C HIS A 64 -18.50 -1.45 0.61
N ALA A 65 -18.23 -2.48 -0.19
CA ALA A 65 -18.31 -3.85 0.29
C ALA A 65 -17.34 -4.02 1.49
N PRO A 66 -17.71 -4.82 2.50
CA PRO A 66 -16.84 -4.98 3.65
C PRO A 66 -15.50 -5.62 3.28
N VAL A 67 -14.46 -5.19 3.94
CA VAL A 67 -13.18 -5.90 3.93
C VAL A 67 -13.32 -7.10 4.85
N VAL A 68 -13.15 -8.29 4.28
CA VAL A 68 -13.17 -9.55 5.03
C VAL A 68 -11.78 -9.82 5.56
N VAL A 69 -11.69 -10.23 6.81
CA VAL A 69 -10.44 -10.57 7.49
C VAL A 69 -10.62 -11.88 8.23
N ASP A 70 -9.63 -12.74 8.18
CA ASP A 70 -9.62 -14.03 8.87
C ASP A 70 -8.19 -14.33 9.34
N GLU A 71 -7.97 -15.46 9.99
CA GLU A 71 -6.64 -15.97 10.34
C GLU A 71 -6.38 -17.29 9.60
N PRO A 72 -5.12 -17.64 9.32
CA PRO A 72 -4.78 -18.90 8.68
C PRO A 72 -5.03 -20.09 9.63
N LEU A 73 -5.15 -21.28 9.05
CA LEU A 73 -5.47 -22.51 9.79
C LEU A 73 -4.51 -22.80 10.95
N HIS A 74 -3.22 -22.50 10.81
CA HIS A 74 -2.23 -22.73 11.88
C HIS A 74 -2.38 -21.75 13.06
N LEU A 75 -3.15 -20.68 12.90
CA LEU A 75 -3.58 -19.75 13.95
C LEU A 75 -5.05 -19.94 14.33
N PHE A 76 -5.64 -21.09 13.99
CA PHE A 76 -7.01 -21.49 14.30
C PHE A 76 -8.11 -20.70 13.59
N GLY A 77 -7.80 -19.98 12.51
CA GLY A 77 -8.77 -19.40 11.58
C GLY A 77 -9.26 -20.41 10.55
N GLU A 78 -10.08 -19.96 9.61
CA GLU A 78 -10.61 -20.76 8.51
C GLU A 78 -9.90 -20.52 7.17
N ASP A 79 -8.92 -19.59 7.15
CA ASP A 79 -8.13 -19.20 5.95
C ASP A 79 -9.03 -18.78 4.76
N THR A 80 -10.12 -18.08 5.06
CA THR A 80 -11.10 -17.63 4.05
C THR A 80 -10.85 -16.22 3.54
N ALA A 81 -9.91 -15.48 4.18
CA ALA A 81 -9.54 -14.11 3.83
C ALA A 81 -8.14 -13.78 4.37
N PRO A 82 -7.52 -12.67 3.89
CA PRO A 82 -6.23 -12.23 4.41
C PRO A 82 -6.24 -11.98 5.93
N ALA A 83 -5.11 -12.27 6.57
CA ALA A 83 -4.91 -12.00 7.99
C ALA A 83 -4.79 -10.48 8.28
N PRO A 84 -5.06 -10.02 9.52
CA PRO A 84 -4.99 -8.60 9.89
C PRO A 84 -3.65 -7.94 9.53
N GLY A 85 -2.52 -8.63 9.74
CA GLY A 85 -1.20 -8.15 9.36
C GLY A 85 -1.05 -7.93 7.86
N GLU A 86 -1.62 -8.80 7.03
CA GLU A 86 -1.61 -8.68 5.57
C GLU A 86 -2.46 -7.50 5.09
N ILE A 87 -3.60 -7.25 5.75
CA ILE A 87 -4.43 -6.06 5.50
C ILE A 87 -3.65 -4.77 5.83
N VAL A 88 -2.89 -4.75 6.90
CA VAL A 88 -2.03 -3.60 7.26
C VAL A 88 -0.98 -3.35 6.17
N LEU A 89 -0.29 -4.38 5.68
CA LEU A 89 0.65 -4.27 4.57
C LEU A 89 -0.03 -3.84 3.27
N SER A 90 -1.21 -4.39 2.98
CA SER A 90 -2.02 -4.01 1.81
C SER A 90 -2.38 -2.53 1.83
N GLY A 91 -2.79 -1.99 2.99
CA GLY A 91 -3.06 -0.57 3.19
C GLY A 91 -1.83 0.31 2.95
N LEU A 92 -0.67 -0.12 3.44
CA LEU A 92 0.60 0.57 3.19
C LEU A 92 0.97 0.54 1.70
N GLY A 93 0.86 -0.62 1.03
CA GLY A 93 1.14 -0.77 -0.40
C GLY A 93 0.25 0.13 -1.25
N GLY A 94 -1.05 0.16 -0.96
CA GLY A 94 -2.01 1.04 -1.61
C GLY A 94 -1.65 2.52 -1.41
N CYS A 95 -1.25 2.92 -0.20
CA CYS A 95 -0.86 4.30 0.10
C CYS A 95 0.40 4.72 -0.66
N ILE A 96 1.40 3.85 -0.79
CA ILE A 96 2.60 4.11 -1.60
C ILE A 96 2.22 4.24 -3.09
N ALA A 97 1.42 3.33 -3.63
CA ALA A 97 0.99 3.38 -5.03
C ALA A 97 0.23 4.68 -5.36
N VAL A 98 -0.70 5.10 -4.50
CA VAL A 98 -1.41 6.39 -4.62
C VAL A 98 -0.43 7.56 -4.60
N GLY A 99 0.53 7.55 -3.69
CA GLY A 99 1.56 8.59 -3.60
C GLY A 99 2.43 8.67 -4.86
N VAL A 100 2.90 7.54 -5.38
CA VAL A 100 3.68 7.48 -6.63
C VAL A 100 2.87 8.03 -7.80
N THR A 101 1.60 7.66 -7.93
CA THR A 101 0.72 8.17 -8.98
C THR A 101 0.50 9.68 -8.88
N ALA A 102 0.29 10.21 -7.67
CA ALA A 102 0.12 11.64 -7.44
C ALA A 102 1.39 12.44 -7.79
N VAL A 103 2.56 11.98 -7.32
CA VAL A 103 3.84 12.66 -7.59
C VAL A 103 4.20 12.60 -9.08
N ALA A 104 3.97 11.45 -9.75
CA ALA A 104 4.16 11.32 -11.19
C ALA A 104 3.26 12.32 -11.95
N THR A 105 2.00 12.45 -11.54
CA THR A 105 1.06 13.42 -12.14
C THR A 105 1.55 14.86 -11.98
N TRP A 106 2.05 15.26 -10.81
CA TRP A 106 2.62 16.61 -10.62
C TRP A 106 3.85 16.87 -11.46
N ARG A 107 4.67 15.84 -11.70
CA ARG A 107 5.86 15.95 -12.55
C ARG A 107 5.58 15.80 -14.04
N GLY A 108 4.31 15.58 -14.43
CA GLY A 108 3.91 15.34 -15.82
C GLY A 108 4.39 14.01 -16.38
N VAL A 109 4.78 13.07 -15.53
CA VAL A 109 5.26 11.73 -15.91
C VAL A 109 4.08 10.78 -16.07
N LYS A 110 4.02 10.08 -17.21
CA LYS A 110 3.02 9.04 -17.49
C LYS A 110 3.58 7.68 -17.11
N LEU A 111 2.94 7.03 -16.17
CA LEU A 111 3.32 5.69 -15.74
C LEU A 111 2.72 4.65 -16.68
N SER A 112 3.50 3.65 -17.06
CA SER A 112 3.04 2.48 -17.82
C SER A 112 2.91 1.23 -16.94
N LYS A 113 3.63 1.19 -15.82
CA LYS A 113 3.57 0.10 -14.84
C LYS A 113 3.83 0.63 -13.42
N LEU A 114 3.11 0.07 -12.47
CA LEU A 114 3.34 0.32 -11.05
C LEU A 114 2.88 -0.91 -10.26
N GLU A 115 3.83 -1.57 -9.62
CA GLU A 115 3.58 -2.70 -8.72
C GLU A 115 4.34 -2.46 -7.42
N VAL A 116 3.72 -2.78 -6.29
CA VAL A 116 4.33 -2.63 -4.97
C VAL A 116 4.34 -4.00 -4.30
N PHE A 117 5.54 -4.49 -4.00
CA PHE A 117 5.77 -5.74 -3.29
C PHE A 117 6.14 -5.42 -1.85
N MET A 118 5.52 -6.14 -0.92
CA MET A 118 5.68 -5.90 0.50
C MET A 118 6.02 -7.18 1.23
N GLU A 119 6.99 -7.10 2.12
CA GLU A 119 7.33 -8.15 3.06
C GLU A 119 7.36 -7.54 4.46
N GLY A 120 6.76 -8.22 5.42
CA GLY A 120 6.76 -7.79 6.81
C GLY A 120 7.12 -8.95 7.73
N ASP A 121 8.15 -8.77 8.56
CA ASP A 121 8.47 -9.72 9.62
C ASP A 121 7.64 -9.34 10.83
N ILE A 122 6.66 -10.18 11.16
CA ILE A 122 5.76 -9.96 12.30
C ILE A 122 6.15 -10.89 13.45
N GLY A 123 6.14 -10.34 14.66
CA GLY A 123 6.42 -11.10 15.87
C GLY A 123 5.34 -12.15 16.15
N ASN A 124 5.74 -13.21 16.87
CA ASN A 124 4.81 -14.26 17.28
C ASN A 124 3.67 -13.67 18.11
N PRO A 125 2.39 -13.94 17.77
CA PRO A 125 1.27 -13.47 18.56
C PRO A 125 1.24 -14.03 20.00
N ALA A 126 2.05 -15.05 20.30
CA ALA A 126 2.18 -15.67 21.63
C ALA A 126 0.81 -15.95 22.26
N ALA A 127 -0.10 -16.49 21.48
CA ALA A 127 -1.50 -16.72 21.85
C ALA A 127 -2.17 -15.43 22.40
N TRP A 128 -1.84 -14.28 21.82
CA TRP A 128 -2.39 -12.96 22.18
C TRP A 128 -2.26 -12.64 23.68
N GLY A 129 -1.09 -12.99 24.26
CA GLY A 129 -0.77 -12.67 25.63
C GLY A 129 -1.43 -13.58 26.67
N ALA A 130 -1.84 -14.80 26.28
CA ALA A 130 -2.40 -15.77 27.21
C ALA A 130 -1.51 -15.97 28.45
N GLY A 131 -2.02 -15.69 29.63
CA GLY A 131 -1.28 -15.76 30.89
C GLY A 131 -0.26 -14.65 31.13
N GLY A 132 -0.16 -13.67 30.23
CA GLY A 132 0.72 -12.51 30.37
C GLY A 132 0.10 -11.38 31.19
N ALA A 133 0.96 -10.48 31.71
CA ALA A 133 0.51 -9.25 32.36
C ALA A 133 -0.06 -8.26 31.34
N LEU A 134 -1.10 -7.52 31.71
CA LEU A 134 -1.75 -6.53 30.85
C LEU A 134 -1.00 -5.19 30.77
N GLU A 135 0.04 -5.01 31.57
CA GLU A 135 0.71 -3.72 31.72
C GLU A 135 1.51 -3.31 30.47
N LYS A 136 2.05 -4.28 29.74
CA LYS A 136 2.86 -4.01 28.55
C LYS A 136 2.93 -5.24 27.65
N ALA A 137 2.61 -5.08 26.37
CA ALA A 137 2.91 -6.08 25.37
C ALA A 137 4.43 -6.20 25.17
N PRO A 138 4.96 -7.42 24.90
CA PRO A 138 6.35 -7.58 24.50
C PRO A 138 6.71 -6.73 23.28
N PRO A 139 7.90 -6.10 23.26
CA PRO A 139 8.31 -5.24 22.14
C PRO A 139 8.42 -5.99 20.82
N GLU A 140 8.56 -7.31 20.87
CA GLU A 140 8.64 -8.19 19.70
C GLU A 140 7.27 -8.47 19.04
N MET A 141 6.16 -8.07 19.69
CA MET A 141 4.84 -8.17 19.07
C MET A 141 4.64 -7.08 18.01
N GLY A 142 4.03 -7.45 16.90
CA GLY A 142 3.86 -6.57 15.76
C GLY A 142 4.98 -6.69 14.72
N PHE A 143 5.00 -5.76 13.76
CA PHE A 143 6.03 -5.76 12.72
C PHE A 143 7.38 -5.32 13.27
N GLN A 144 8.39 -6.16 13.07
CA GLN A 144 9.78 -5.89 13.44
C GLN A 144 10.55 -5.27 12.26
N ALA A 145 10.18 -5.62 11.04
CA ALA A 145 10.72 -5.04 9.82
C ALA A 145 9.65 -5.05 8.72
N ILE A 146 9.66 -4.02 7.89
CA ILE A 146 8.85 -3.97 6.66
C ILE A 146 9.78 -3.59 5.51
N ARG A 147 9.77 -4.40 4.46
CA ARG A 147 10.52 -4.18 3.21
C ARG A 147 9.56 -3.91 2.08
N VAL A 148 9.82 -2.84 1.33
CA VAL A 148 9.00 -2.42 0.21
C VAL A 148 9.85 -2.39 -1.05
N LYS A 149 9.42 -3.08 -2.11
CA LYS A 149 10.00 -3.00 -3.45
C LYS A 149 8.96 -2.44 -4.40
N VAL A 150 9.33 -1.44 -5.18
CA VAL A 150 8.44 -0.79 -6.14
C VAL A 150 8.98 -1.02 -7.55
N LEU A 151 8.19 -1.70 -8.38
CA LEU A 151 8.43 -1.78 -9.81
C LEU A 151 7.62 -0.65 -10.47
N VAL A 152 8.34 0.33 -11.03
CA VAL A 152 7.74 1.48 -11.69
C VAL A 152 8.37 1.68 -13.07
N GLU A 153 7.51 1.90 -14.08
CA GLU A 153 7.89 2.24 -15.44
C GLU A 153 7.06 3.42 -15.94
N GLY A 154 7.66 4.25 -16.79
CA GLY A 154 7.00 5.44 -17.30
C GLY A 154 7.75 6.05 -18.48
N ASP A 155 7.43 7.29 -18.83
CA ASP A 155 8.07 8.09 -19.89
C ASP A 155 9.16 9.03 -19.34
N ALA A 156 9.75 8.66 -18.19
CA ALA A 156 10.85 9.39 -17.56
C ALA A 156 12.07 8.49 -17.35
N SER A 157 13.21 9.09 -17.00
CA SER A 157 14.43 8.34 -16.67
C SER A 157 14.28 7.55 -15.37
N ARG A 158 15.17 6.59 -15.15
CA ARG A 158 15.17 5.77 -13.92
C ARG A 158 15.33 6.63 -12.68
N GLU A 159 16.21 7.62 -12.72
CA GLU A 159 16.50 8.54 -11.62
C GLU A 159 15.26 9.33 -11.23
N VAL A 160 14.50 9.85 -12.21
CA VAL A 160 13.25 10.57 -11.97
C VAL A 160 12.18 9.66 -11.37
N LEU A 161 12.08 8.41 -11.85
CA LEU A 161 11.15 7.44 -11.31
C LEU A 161 11.51 7.06 -9.86
N ASP A 162 12.78 6.90 -9.55
CA ASP A 162 13.27 6.62 -8.19
C ASP A 162 12.98 7.79 -7.24
N GLU A 163 13.20 9.04 -7.67
CA GLU A 163 12.84 10.22 -6.90
C GLU A 163 11.32 10.29 -6.61
N ILE A 164 10.48 9.94 -7.58
CA ILE A 164 9.03 9.89 -7.42
C ILE A 164 8.65 8.89 -6.32
N VAL A 165 9.25 7.70 -6.34
CA VAL A 165 9.01 6.67 -5.32
C VAL A 165 9.46 7.13 -3.94
N GLN A 166 10.66 7.72 -3.81
CA GLN A 166 11.16 8.24 -2.53
C GLN A 166 10.28 9.36 -1.99
N HIS A 167 9.82 10.27 -2.85
CA HIS A 167 8.91 11.33 -2.44
C HIS A 167 7.57 10.75 -1.93
N ALA A 168 6.99 9.80 -2.65
CA ALA A 168 5.76 9.13 -2.24
C ALA A 168 5.90 8.44 -0.87
N ASN A 169 7.01 7.74 -0.64
CA ASN A 169 7.32 7.11 0.63
C ASN A 169 7.46 8.13 1.77
N PHE A 170 8.15 9.25 1.53
CA PHE A 170 8.36 10.29 2.53
C PHE A 170 7.04 10.94 2.98
N TYR A 171 6.12 11.18 2.04
CA TYR A 171 4.82 11.81 2.32
C TYR A 171 3.66 10.84 2.53
N SER A 172 3.89 9.52 2.54
CA SER A 172 2.84 8.53 2.78
C SER A 172 2.27 8.64 4.20
N PRO A 173 0.98 8.97 4.39
CA PRO A 173 0.38 9.02 5.72
C PRO A 173 0.45 7.68 6.45
N VAL A 174 0.19 6.56 5.76
CA VAL A 174 0.24 5.22 6.36
C VAL A 174 1.65 4.85 6.77
N ALA A 175 2.66 5.09 5.92
CA ALA A 175 4.06 4.82 6.27
C ALA A 175 4.51 5.67 7.47
N ASN A 176 4.09 6.93 7.55
CA ASN A 176 4.42 7.79 8.68
C ASN A 176 3.71 7.37 9.97
N SER A 177 2.47 6.84 9.88
CA SER A 177 1.78 6.27 11.05
C SER A 177 2.49 5.03 11.60
N MET A 178 3.14 4.25 10.73
CA MET A 178 3.92 3.07 11.16
C MET A 178 5.30 3.43 11.73
N ARG A 179 5.88 4.56 11.32
CA ARG A 179 7.20 5.03 11.81
C ARG A 179 7.12 5.81 13.11
N ASN A 180 5.99 6.46 13.36
CA ASN A 180 5.82 7.35 14.48
C ASN A 180 4.80 6.79 15.47
N PRO A 181 5.02 6.93 16.79
CA PRO A 181 4.02 6.54 17.76
C PRO A 181 2.78 7.43 17.63
N ILE A 182 1.61 6.79 17.64
CA ILE A 182 0.31 7.45 17.67
C ILE A 182 -0.43 7.09 18.96
N PRO A 183 -1.18 8.02 19.59
CA PRO A 183 -2.00 7.71 20.74
C PRO A 183 -3.08 6.69 20.40
N PHE A 184 -3.27 5.71 21.28
CA PHE A 184 -4.37 4.76 21.21
C PHE A 184 -5.27 4.94 22.43
N GLU A 185 -6.57 5.04 22.21
CA GLU A 185 -7.59 5.06 23.25
C GLU A 185 -8.56 3.92 22.99
N ILE A 186 -8.77 3.07 24.00
CA ILE A 186 -9.68 1.93 23.92
C ILE A 186 -10.66 2.04 25.10
N SER A 187 -11.95 1.95 24.79
CA SER A 187 -13.02 1.89 25.80
C SER A 187 -14.06 0.84 25.41
N THR A 188 -14.72 0.28 26.40
CA THR A 188 -15.92 -0.55 26.21
C THR A 188 -17.15 0.33 26.22
N LEU A 189 -18.19 -0.04 25.43
CA LEU A 189 -19.50 0.61 25.35
C LEU A 189 -20.47 -0.04 26.34
#